data_e0290e661a1f746a96cc8fa75a3e146e
#
_entry.id   e0290e661a1f746a96cc8fa75a3e146e
#
_cell.length_a   1.000
_cell.length_b   1.000
_cell.length_c   1.000
_cell.angle_alpha   90.00
_cell.angle_beta   90.00
_cell.angle_gamma   90.00
#
_symmetry.space_group_name_H-M   'P 1'
#
loop_
_entity.id
_entity.type
_entity.pdbx_description
1 polymer ?
#
loop_
_entity_poly.entity_id
_entity_poly.type
_entity_poly.pdbx_seq_one_letter_code
_entity_poly.pdbx_strand_id
1 'polypeptide(L)'
;MPSLQERIHADLVEAMRAKDEVRKSSLRMLIAAVKNAQIEARKELDDAGVLGMVQKQVKQRRESVVEFRKGNREDLVAIEEAEIEVLSAYLPAQVSREEIVAAAQKIVAETGASGPRDMGKVMPALTKQFGATADGRTISEVVRQILGA
;
A
#
# COMPACT_ATOMS: atom_id res chain seq x y z
N MET A 1 24.72 0.75 4.45
CA MET A 1 23.32 1.18 4.53
C MET A 1 22.54 0.18 5.37
N PRO A 2 21.80 0.62 6.38
CA PRO A 2 20.96 -0.29 7.15
C PRO A 2 19.86 -0.87 6.26
N SER A 3 19.46 -2.11 6.53
CA SER A 3 18.33 -2.73 5.87
C SER A 3 17.02 -2.04 6.29
N LEU A 4 15.97 -2.27 5.53
CA LEU A 4 14.66 -1.74 5.89
C LEU A 4 14.19 -2.28 7.26
N GLN A 5 14.45 -3.55 7.56
CA GLN A 5 14.15 -4.13 8.88
C GLN A 5 14.89 -3.40 10.01
N GLU A 6 16.18 -3.15 9.82
CA GLU A 6 17.00 -2.42 10.81
C GLU A 6 16.47 -1.01 11.03
N ARG A 7 16.07 -0.33 9.96
CA ARG A 7 15.48 1.00 10.02
C ARG A 7 14.16 1.00 10.78
N ILE A 8 13.30 0.02 10.53
CA ILE A 8 12.00 -0.12 11.22
C ILE A 8 12.23 -0.36 12.71
N HIS A 9 13.19 -1.22 13.07
CA HIS A 9 13.53 -1.46 14.47
C HIS A 9 14.07 -0.20 15.17
N ALA A 10 14.92 0.55 14.50
CA ALA A 10 15.43 1.83 15.03
C ALA A 10 14.30 2.84 15.24
N ASP A 11 13.37 2.91 14.29
CA ASP A 11 12.21 3.79 14.38
C ASP A 11 11.27 3.39 15.52
N LEU A 12 11.14 2.09 15.81
CA LEU A 12 10.39 1.62 16.95
C LEU A 12 11.02 2.10 18.28
N VAL A 13 12.33 1.99 18.40
CA VAL A 13 13.04 2.46 19.59
C VAL A 13 12.83 3.96 19.78
N GLU A 14 12.92 4.72 18.69
CA GLU A 14 12.66 6.17 18.73
C GLU A 14 11.22 6.48 19.15
N ALA A 15 10.24 5.76 18.60
CA ALA A 15 8.83 5.93 18.97
C ALA A 15 8.58 5.63 20.45
N MET A 16 9.25 4.60 20.98
CA MET A 16 9.17 4.26 22.40
C MET A 16 9.75 5.38 23.28
N ARG A 17 10.88 5.95 22.90
CA ARG A 17 11.51 7.07 23.60
C ARG A 17 10.64 8.33 23.56
N ALA A 18 10.01 8.60 22.43
CA ALA A 18 9.12 9.74 22.22
C ALA A 18 7.74 9.53 22.84
N LYS A 19 7.44 8.32 23.34
CA LYS A 19 6.11 7.95 23.85
C LYS A 19 5.01 8.14 22.81
N ASP A 20 5.35 7.91 21.55
CA ASP A 20 4.42 7.95 20.42
C ASP A 20 3.71 6.60 20.31
N GLU A 21 2.53 6.51 20.91
CA GLU A 21 1.78 5.26 21.01
C GLU A 21 1.30 4.73 19.67
N VAL A 22 0.88 5.60 18.77
CA VAL A 22 0.41 5.20 17.43
C VAL A 22 1.57 4.61 16.62
N ARG A 23 2.69 5.30 16.59
CA ARG A 23 3.89 4.85 15.88
C ARG A 23 4.43 3.56 16.48
N LYS A 24 4.49 3.48 17.79
CA LYS A 24 4.94 2.29 18.53
C LYS A 24 4.07 1.08 18.18
N SER A 25 2.75 1.22 18.26
CA SER A 25 1.79 0.15 17.96
C SER A 25 1.90 -0.31 16.51
N SER A 26 1.92 0.62 15.56
CA SER A 26 2.02 0.32 14.12
C SER A 26 3.29 -0.44 13.79
N LEU A 27 4.43 0.02 14.32
CA LEU A 27 5.73 -0.61 14.06
C LEU A 27 5.86 -1.98 14.72
N ARG A 28 5.31 -2.17 15.91
CA ARG A 28 5.29 -3.49 16.57
C ARG A 28 4.50 -4.50 15.76
N MET A 29 3.34 -4.10 15.26
CA MET A 29 2.50 -4.99 14.43
C MET A 29 3.20 -5.34 13.11
N LEU A 30 3.86 -4.37 12.49
CA LEU A 30 4.63 -4.61 11.28
C LEU A 30 5.78 -5.57 11.52
N ILE A 31 6.56 -5.37 12.57
CA ILE A 31 7.68 -6.25 12.94
C ILE A 31 7.18 -7.67 13.19
N ALA A 32 6.08 -7.83 13.91
CA ALA A 32 5.48 -9.14 14.15
C ALA A 32 5.04 -9.81 12.85
N ALA A 33 4.44 -9.07 11.93
CA ALA A 33 4.02 -9.59 10.63
C ALA A 33 5.22 -10.03 9.79
N VAL A 34 6.30 -9.24 9.76
CA VAL A 34 7.54 -9.59 9.07
C VAL A 34 8.15 -10.85 9.68
N LYS A 35 8.24 -10.94 11.00
CA LYS A 35 8.78 -12.10 11.70
C LYS A 35 7.97 -13.36 11.39
N ASN A 36 6.65 -13.28 11.43
CA ASN A 36 5.78 -14.41 11.11
C ASN A 36 5.97 -14.86 9.65
N ALA A 37 6.08 -13.92 8.73
CA ALA A 37 6.32 -14.23 7.33
C ALA A 37 7.68 -14.92 7.12
N GLN A 38 8.71 -14.51 7.84
CA GLN A 38 10.03 -15.15 7.80
C GLN A 38 10.01 -16.58 8.34
N ILE A 39 9.29 -16.80 9.44
CA ILE A 39 9.12 -18.14 10.02
C ILE A 39 8.40 -19.05 9.02
N GLU A 40 7.32 -18.57 8.42
CA GLU A 40 6.53 -19.33 7.46
C GLU A 40 7.32 -19.67 6.20
N ALA A 41 8.09 -18.71 5.69
CA ALA A 41 8.95 -18.89 4.52
C ALA A 41 10.26 -19.62 4.83
N ARG A 42 10.60 -19.79 6.10
CA ARG A 42 11.87 -20.37 6.57
C ARG A 42 13.10 -19.65 6.03
N LYS A 43 13.00 -18.35 5.83
CA LYS A 43 14.10 -17.49 5.38
C LYS A 43 13.83 -16.05 5.79
N GLU A 44 14.88 -15.26 5.81
CA GLU A 44 14.74 -13.82 6.02
C GLU A 44 14.14 -13.13 4.79
N LEU A 45 13.39 -12.07 5.03
CA LEU A 45 12.89 -11.22 3.95
C LEU A 45 13.92 -10.15 3.63
N ASP A 46 14.15 -9.94 2.34
CA ASP A 46 14.91 -8.78 1.87
C ASP A 46 14.05 -7.51 1.94
N ASP A 47 14.62 -6.38 1.55
CA ASP A 47 13.91 -5.10 1.59
C ASP A 47 12.64 -5.12 0.74
N ALA A 48 12.66 -5.76 -0.41
CA ALA A 48 11.48 -5.91 -1.27
C ALA A 48 10.37 -6.72 -0.58
N GLY A 49 10.75 -7.79 0.11
CA GLY A 49 9.80 -8.60 0.88
C GLY A 49 9.20 -7.82 2.06
N VAL A 50 10.02 -7.04 2.75
CA VAL A 50 9.56 -6.19 3.85
C VAL A 50 8.61 -5.10 3.33
N LEU A 51 8.92 -4.47 2.21
CA LEU A 51 8.02 -3.51 1.56
C LEU A 51 6.68 -4.15 1.20
N GLY A 52 6.69 -5.38 0.71
CA GLY A 52 5.46 -6.14 0.45
C GLY A 52 4.60 -6.29 1.70
N MET A 53 5.21 -6.52 2.86
CA MET A 53 4.49 -6.60 4.14
C MET A 53 3.93 -5.24 4.54
N VAL A 54 4.67 -4.16 4.33
CA VAL A 54 4.17 -2.79 4.59
C VAL A 54 2.95 -2.50 3.73
N GLN A 55 3.01 -2.81 2.44
CA GLN A 55 1.88 -2.64 1.51
C GLN A 55 0.65 -3.42 1.97
N LYS A 56 0.84 -4.65 2.39
CA LYS A 56 -0.24 -5.51 2.88
C LYS A 56 -0.89 -4.92 4.13
N GLN A 57 -0.10 -4.43 5.08
CA GLN A 57 -0.59 -3.79 6.29
C GLN A 57 -1.39 -2.52 5.95
N VAL A 58 -0.89 -1.69 5.06
CA VAL A 58 -1.59 -0.47 4.61
C VAL A 58 -2.91 -0.82 3.95
N LYS A 59 -2.92 -1.82 3.08
CA LYS A 59 -4.14 -2.27 2.40
C LYS A 59 -5.21 -2.74 3.39
N GLN A 60 -4.82 -3.57 4.36
CA GLN A 60 -5.73 -4.07 5.38
C GLN A 60 -6.34 -2.93 6.20
N ARG A 61 -5.54 -1.92 6.55
CA ARG A 61 -6.03 -0.77 7.30
C ARG A 61 -6.97 0.11 6.48
N ARG A 62 -6.70 0.27 5.19
CA ARG A 62 -7.62 0.99 4.29
C ARG A 62 -8.97 0.28 4.18
N GLU A 63 -8.97 -1.04 4.12
CA GLU A 63 -10.19 -1.84 4.14
C GLU A 63 -10.95 -1.64 5.46
N SER A 64 -10.23 -1.62 6.58
CA SER A 64 -10.83 -1.33 7.89
C SER A 64 -11.45 0.07 7.96
N VAL A 65 -10.79 1.07 7.38
CA VAL A 65 -11.33 2.44 7.31
C VAL A 65 -12.69 2.44 6.60
N VAL A 66 -12.79 1.74 5.48
CA VAL A 66 -14.05 1.64 4.73
C VAL A 66 -15.16 1.04 5.60
N GLU A 67 -14.86 -0.08 6.29
CA GLU A 67 -15.85 -0.75 7.13
C GLU A 67 -16.23 0.08 8.37
N PHE A 68 -15.27 0.71 9.04
CA PHE A 68 -15.54 1.56 10.19
C PHE A 68 -16.36 2.80 9.79
N ARG A 69 -16.11 3.35 8.61
CA ARG A 69 -16.87 4.50 8.10
C ARG A 69 -18.32 4.12 7.81
N LYS A 70 -18.54 2.93 7.25
CA LYS A 70 -19.90 2.38 7.08
C LYS A 70 -20.66 2.23 8.41
N GLY A 71 -19.93 1.89 9.47
CA GLY A 71 -20.47 1.75 10.81
C GLY A 71 -20.55 3.06 11.61
N ASN A 72 -20.24 4.19 11.00
CA ASN A 72 -20.18 5.50 11.64
C ASN A 72 -19.21 5.56 12.84
N ARG A 73 -18.12 4.80 12.75
CA ARG A 73 -17.08 4.76 13.78
C ARG A 73 -15.89 5.63 13.36
N GLU A 74 -16.13 6.94 13.29
CA GLU A 74 -15.07 7.90 12.90
C GLU A 74 -13.90 7.93 13.91
N ASP A 75 -14.14 7.55 15.16
CA ASP A 75 -13.09 7.37 16.15
C ASP A 75 -12.07 6.30 15.74
N LEU A 76 -12.55 5.16 15.23
CA LEU A 76 -11.72 4.06 14.74
C LEU A 76 -11.09 4.39 13.38
N VAL A 77 -11.81 5.12 12.52
CA VAL A 77 -11.27 5.61 11.25
C VAL A 77 -10.02 6.48 11.50
N ALA A 78 -10.09 7.40 12.44
CA ALA A 78 -8.97 8.27 12.77
C ALA A 78 -7.73 7.48 13.23
N ILE A 79 -7.92 6.43 14.02
CA ILE A 79 -6.83 5.56 14.47
C ILE A 79 -6.19 4.84 13.29
N GLU A 80 -7.00 4.23 12.44
CA GLU A 80 -6.50 3.51 11.26
C GLU A 80 -5.77 4.42 10.29
N GLU A 81 -6.30 5.61 10.04
CA GLU A 81 -5.64 6.60 9.16
C GLU A 81 -4.30 7.07 9.71
N ALA A 82 -4.19 7.27 11.03
CA ALA A 82 -2.94 7.63 11.67
C ALA A 82 -1.89 6.51 11.53
N GLU A 83 -2.31 5.25 11.66
CA GLU A 83 -1.44 4.09 11.47
C GLU A 83 -1.01 3.92 10.00
N ILE A 84 -1.91 4.18 9.05
CA ILE A 84 -1.58 4.19 7.62
C ILE A 84 -0.50 5.22 7.33
N GLU A 85 -0.58 6.41 7.91
CA GLU A 85 0.42 7.45 7.73
C GLU A 85 1.80 7.01 8.20
N VAL A 86 1.89 6.35 9.35
CA VAL A 86 3.15 5.80 9.88
C VAL A 86 3.75 4.79 8.90
N LEU A 87 2.96 3.84 8.44
CA LEU A 87 3.42 2.76 7.56
C LEU A 87 3.76 3.26 6.16
N SER A 88 2.99 4.20 5.64
CA SER A 88 3.19 4.74 4.29
C SER A 88 4.51 5.50 4.14
N ALA A 89 5.10 5.95 5.23
CA ALA A 89 6.40 6.61 5.21
C ALA A 89 7.54 5.69 4.70
N TYR A 90 7.35 4.37 4.77
CA TYR A 90 8.33 3.40 4.26
C TYR A 90 8.13 3.06 2.79
N LEU A 91 6.97 3.38 2.22
CA LEU A 91 6.69 3.10 0.82
C LEU A 91 7.33 4.16 -0.09
N PRO A 92 7.68 3.79 -1.34
CA PRO A 92 8.12 4.77 -2.32
C PRO A 92 7.07 5.88 -2.49
N ALA A 93 7.51 7.05 -2.97
CA ALA A 93 6.59 8.16 -3.23
C ALA A 93 5.45 7.67 -4.13
N GLN A 94 4.22 7.92 -3.68
CA GLN A 94 3.04 7.48 -4.42
C GLN A 94 2.77 8.40 -5.60
N VAL A 95 2.42 7.81 -6.74
CA VAL A 95 2.01 8.59 -7.92
C VAL A 95 0.61 9.15 -7.71
N SER A 96 0.33 10.30 -8.30
CA SER A 96 -0.99 10.91 -8.24
C SER A 96 -2.00 10.17 -9.11
N ARG A 97 -3.30 10.36 -8.82
CA ARG A 97 -4.36 9.82 -9.65
C ARG A 97 -4.24 10.33 -11.10
N GLU A 98 -3.88 11.59 -11.27
CA GLU A 98 -3.69 12.20 -12.58
C GLU A 98 -2.58 11.51 -13.39
N GLU A 99 -1.50 11.15 -12.74
CA GLU A 99 -0.42 10.39 -13.39
C GLU A 99 -0.88 9.01 -13.83
N ILE A 100 -1.70 8.35 -13.00
CA ILE A 100 -2.28 7.04 -13.33
C ILE A 100 -3.23 7.17 -14.52
N VAL A 101 -4.09 8.20 -14.54
CA VAL A 101 -5.01 8.48 -15.64
C VAL A 101 -4.25 8.68 -16.94
N ALA A 102 -3.20 9.51 -16.94
CA ALA A 102 -2.40 9.78 -18.13
C ALA A 102 -1.74 8.52 -18.67
N ALA A 103 -1.16 7.70 -17.79
CA ALA A 103 -0.55 6.43 -18.17
C ALA A 103 -1.58 5.43 -18.73
N ALA A 104 -2.75 5.35 -18.11
CA ALA A 104 -3.83 4.47 -18.55
C ALA A 104 -4.35 4.88 -19.92
N GLN A 105 -4.54 6.18 -20.15
CA GLN A 105 -4.97 6.69 -21.47
C GLN A 105 -3.98 6.34 -22.56
N LYS A 106 -2.69 6.45 -22.26
CA LYS A 106 -1.62 6.09 -23.20
C LYS A 106 -1.68 4.60 -23.57
N ILE A 107 -1.83 3.73 -22.57
CA ILE A 107 -1.91 2.28 -22.79
C ILE A 107 -3.16 1.92 -23.57
N VAL A 108 -4.30 2.54 -23.26
CA VAL A 108 -5.54 2.35 -24.01
C VAL A 108 -5.36 2.71 -25.50
N ALA A 109 -4.69 3.83 -25.78
CA ALA A 109 -4.39 4.25 -27.16
C ALA A 109 -3.46 3.25 -27.87
N GLU A 110 -2.45 2.76 -27.16
CA GLU A 110 -1.47 1.81 -27.73
C GLU A 110 -2.07 0.41 -27.98
N THR A 111 -2.95 -0.06 -27.11
CA THR A 111 -3.54 -1.41 -27.18
C THR A 111 -4.86 -1.46 -27.94
N GLY A 112 -5.47 -0.30 -28.21
CA GLY A 112 -6.80 -0.25 -28.83
C GLY A 112 -7.93 -0.71 -27.92
N ALA A 113 -7.71 -0.76 -26.61
CA ALA A 113 -8.73 -1.13 -25.64
C ALA A 113 -9.92 -0.17 -25.72
N SER A 114 -11.15 -0.68 -25.72
CA SER A 114 -12.33 0.13 -25.97
C SER A 114 -13.51 -0.11 -25.00
N GLY A 115 -13.44 -1.12 -24.17
CA GLY A 115 -14.54 -1.44 -23.26
C GLY A 115 -14.12 -2.27 -22.05
N PRO A 116 -15.07 -2.59 -21.16
CA PRO A 116 -14.78 -3.31 -19.91
C PRO A 116 -14.07 -4.66 -20.09
N ARG A 117 -14.29 -5.31 -21.21
CA ARG A 117 -13.65 -6.59 -21.54
C ARG A 117 -12.14 -6.47 -21.74
N ASP A 118 -11.66 -5.26 -22.00
CA ASP A 118 -10.26 -4.99 -22.32
C ASP A 118 -9.43 -4.63 -21.08
N MET A 119 -9.98 -4.73 -19.89
CA MET A 119 -9.23 -4.49 -18.63
C MET A 119 -7.98 -5.38 -18.55
N GLY A 120 -8.08 -6.63 -19.02
CA GLY A 120 -6.94 -7.56 -19.05
C GLY A 120 -5.78 -7.12 -19.93
N LYS A 121 -6.00 -6.17 -20.85
CA LYS A 121 -4.95 -5.59 -21.70
C LYS A 121 -4.27 -4.39 -21.04
N VAL A 122 -4.98 -3.69 -20.16
CA VAL A 122 -4.53 -2.43 -19.56
C VAL A 122 -3.96 -2.64 -18.15
N MET A 123 -4.65 -3.40 -17.30
CA MET A 123 -4.28 -3.59 -15.90
C MET A 123 -2.86 -4.14 -15.70
N PRO A 124 -2.45 -5.22 -16.39
CA PRO A 124 -1.10 -5.77 -16.15
C PRO A 124 0.01 -4.78 -16.50
N ALA A 125 -0.15 -3.99 -17.55
CA ALA A 125 0.83 -3.00 -17.97
C ALA A 125 0.97 -1.88 -16.94
N LEU A 126 -0.14 -1.40 -16.39
CA LEU A 126 -0.12 -0.36 -15.34
C LEU A 126 0.46 -0.89 -14.02
N THR A 127 0.08 -2.08 -13.63
CA THR A 127 0.60 -2.72 -12.42
C THR A 127 2.12 -2.90 -12.52
N LYS A 128 2.62 -3.28 -13.68
CA LYS A 128 4.05 -3.41 -13.94
C LYS A 128 4.75 -2.05 -13.90
N GLN A 129 4.17 -1.04 -14.52
CA GLN A 129 4.74 0.30 -14.61
C GLN A 129 4.87 0.98 -13.25
N PHE A 130 3.83 0.94 -12.44
CA PHE A 130 3.78 1.65 -11.17
C PHE A 130 4.24 0.81 -9.98
N GLY A 131 3.99 -0.50 -10.00
CA GLY A 131 4.39 -1.40 -8.90
C GLY A 131 3.92 -0.89 -7.55
N ALA A 132 4.86 -0.70 -6.62
CA ALA A 132 4.59 -0.25 -5.27
C ALA A 132 4.25 1.25 -5.16
N THR A 133 4.39 2.02 -6.23
CA THR A 133 4.14 3.47 -6.21
C THR A 133 2.66 3.84 -6.43
N ALA A 134 1.83 2.87 -6.72
CA ALA A 134 0.39 3.09 -6.90
C ALA A 134 -0.42 2.00 -6.20
N ASP A 135 -1.54 2.40 -5.62
CA ASP A 135 -2.49 1.46 -5.04
C ASP A 135 -3.26 0.75 -6.16
N GLY A 136 -3.28 -0.58 -6.11
CA GLY A 136 -3.99 -1.39 -7.11
C GLY A 136 -5.47 -1.05 -7.22
N ARG A 137 -6.10 -0.64 -6.14
CA ARG A 137 -7.50 -0.20 -6.14
C ARG A 137 -7.68 1.08 -6.95
N THR A 138 -6.80 2.04 -6.79
CA THR A 138 -6.83 3.29 -7.55
C THR A 138 -6.63 3.03 -9.05
N ILE A 139 -5.67 2.16 -9.38
CA ILE A 139 -5.44 1.74 -10.77
C ILE A 139 -6.71 1.12 -11.36
N SER A 140 -7.33 0.20 -10.64
CA SER A 140 -8.55 -0.47 -11.07
C SER A 140 -9.70 0.51 -11.31
N GLU A 141 -9.91 1.45 -10.39
CA GLU A 141 -10.93 2.48 -10.51
C GLU A 141 -10.72 3.36 -11.74
N VAL A 142 -9.48 3.80 -11.96
CA VAL A 142 -9.12 4.63 -13.11
C VAL A 142 -9.39 3.88 -14.41
N VAL A 143 -8.95 2.63 -14.52
CA VAL A 143 -9.14 1.83 -15.74
C VAL A 143 -10.63 1.61 -16.01
N ARG A 144 -11.42 1.31 -14.99
CA ARG A 144 -12.87 1.17 -15.14
C ARG A 144 -13.52 2.44 -15.67
N GLN A 145 -13.16 3.58 -15.14
CA GLN A 145 -13.69 4.86 -15.61
C GLN A 145 -13.34 5.14 -17.06
N ILE A 146 -12.09 4.88 -17.45
CA ILE A 146 -11.63 5.12 -18.83
C ILE A 146 -12.31 4.16 -19.80
N LEU A 147 -12.50 2.91 -19.43
CA LEU A 147 -13.12 1.88 -20.28
C LEU A 147 -14.65 1.87 -20.21
N GLY A 148 -15.25 2.72 -19.40
CA GLY A 148 -16.70 2.81 -19.29
C GLY A 148 -17.37 1.68 -18.50
N ALA A 149 -16.63 1.11 -17.57
CA ALA A 149 -17.13 -0.01 -16.76
C ALA A 149 -17.73 0.46 -15.44
#